data_9616322f01f7e8e673633cb9d21b46e5
#
_entry.id   9616322f01f7e8e673633cb9d21b46e5
#
_cell.length_a   1.000
_cell.length_b   1.000
_cell.length_c   1.000
_cell.angle_alpha   90.00
_cell.angle_beta   90.00
_cell.angle_gamma   90.00
#
_symmetry.space_group_name_H-M   'P 1'
#
loop_
_entity.id
_entity.type
_entity.pdbx_description
1 polymer ?
#
loop_
_entity_poly.entity_id
_entity_poly.type
_entity_poly.pdbx_seq_one_letter_code
_entity_poly.pdbx_strand_id
1 'polypeptide(L)'
;MATTLQVKDKMLLSQKGISEEKLESQLQSFRNGFPFLKLYAAAAPKKGILQPSNEAQQAFLSAWQKYLTEGHKIIKFVPASGAASRMFKDLFAFCDADYDTPQTHFEQAFFHDLHKAPYYSLLNETCLRLYSQDITALLQGKRFKDVVRALLGAEGLNYGNLPKGLLLFHQYPNGNRTPVEEHLIEGGQYAKGADEKINIHFTVSPEHRELFSKLIADKSAQYEKELQAKLCISFSEQKGSTDTIAVTEDNDFFRQADGSLLFRPGGHGALIENLNEIDADIVFIKNIDNVVPDYLKPETVHYKQLLAGILVELQQKTFHYLRLLDEKNCSTDTIKEIKQFIEKDLCCILPQDIAEQDLVAVLREKLNRPMRVCGMVANEGEPGGGPFLVYNADGSISLQILESSQIDMNNPEKKAMFEEGLYFNPVDLVCALKDYKGKPFNLPDYVDPATGFITHKSKDGKQLKALELPGLWNGAMSNWNTVFVEVPLITFNPVKTINDLFRPQHQPADDR
;
A
#
# COMPACT_ATOMS: atom_id res chain seq x y z
N MET A 1 -2.13 -36.48 10.59
CA MET A 1 -1.99 -36.62 12.07
C MET A 1 -2.29 -35.27 12.68
N ALA A 2 -3.01 -35.16 13.78
CA ALA A 2 -3.21 -33.86 14.43
C ALA A 2 -1.85 -33.34 14.89
N THR A 3 -1.43 -32.21 14.38
CA THR A 3 -0.17 -31.54 14.73
C THR A 3 -0.27 -31.09 16.19
N THR A 4 0.27 -31.89 17.11
CA THR A 4 0.19 -31.61 18.55
C THR A 4 1.20 -30.52 18.91
N LEU A 5 0.70 -29.41 19.49
CA LEU A 5 1.53 -28.32 19.99
C LEU A 5 2.36 -28.80 21.19
N GLN A 6 3.65 -28.54 21.15
CA GLN A 6 4.57 -28.75 22.27
C GLN A 6 4.49 -27.55 23.24
N VAL A 7 4.99 -27.71 24.45
CA VAL A 7 5.02 -26.62 25.45
C VAL A 7 5.77 -25.38 24.90
N LYS A 8 6.89 -25.58 24.21
CA LYS A 8 7.65 -24.49 23.59
C LYS A 8 6.87 -23.76 22.49
N ASP A 9 5.98 -24.47 21.78
CA ASP A 9 5.15 -23.88 20.74
C ASP A 9 4.12 -22.93 21.37
N LYS A 10 3.49 -23.36 22.45
CA LYS A 10 2.53 -22.52 23.21
C LYS A 10 3.20 -21.28 23.80
N MET A 11 4.43 -21.39 24.28
CA MET A 11 5.22 -20.24 24.74
C MET A 11 5.50 -19.25 23.58
N LEU A 12 5.88 -19.74 22.41
CA LEU A 12 6.13 -18.92 21.23
C LEU A 12 4.84 -18.21 20.76
N LEU A 13 3.71 -18.91 20.74
CA LEU A 13 2.39 -18.34 20.45
C LEU A 13 2.05 -17.19 21.40
N SER A 14 2.21 -17.43 22.71
CA SER A 14 1.97 -16.42 23.74
C SER A 14 2.87 -15.19 23.56
N GLN A 15 4.17 -15.38 23.28
CA GLN A 15 5.11 -14.28 23.02
C GLN A 15 4.72 -13.43 21.82
N LYS A 16 4.14 -14.07 20.78
CA LYS A 16 3.67 -13.38 19.58
C LYS A 16 2.27 -12.79 19.73
N GLY A 17 1.53 -13.14 20.78
CA GLY A 17 0.12 -12.76 20.94
C GLY A 17 -0.81 -13.49 19.96
N ILE A 18 -0.46 -14.70 19.53
CA ILE A 18 -1.28 -15.55 18.65
C ILE A 18 -2.04 -16.56 19.51
N SER A 19 -3.38 -16.57 19.43
CA SER A 19 -4.18 -17.57 20.13
C SER A 19 -4.16 -18.93 19.42
N GLU A 20 -4.48 -20.01 20.15
CA GLU A 20 -4.58 -21.35 19.57
C GLU A 20 -5.73 -21.41 18.53
N GLU A 21 -6.83 -20.66 18.74
CA GLU A 21 -7.94 -20.55 17.79
C GLU A 21 -7.48 -19.88 16.48
N LYS A 22 -6.68 -18.82 16.59
CA LYS A 22 -6.12 -18.15 15.39
C LYS A 22 -5.17 -19.07 14.62
N LEU A 23 -4.35 -19.84 15.32
CA LEU A 23 -3.47 -20.84 14.70
C LEU A 23 -4.28 -21.92 13.99
N GLU A 24 -5.34 -22.47 14.64
CA GLU A 24 -6.19 -23.51 14.02
C GLU A 24 -6.93 -22.96 12.79
N SER A 25 -7.41 -21.71 12.84
CA SER A 25 -8.00 -21.04 11.68
C SER A 25 -7.02 -20.95 10.51
N GLN A 26 -5.75 -20.62 10.76
CA GLN A 26 -4.72 -20.60 9.73
C GLN A 26 -4.45 -22.00 9.15
N LEU A 27 -4.38 -23.03 10.00
CA LEU A 27 -4.21 -24.42 9.54
C LEU A 27 -5.41 -24.88 8.69
N GLN A 28 -6.62 -24.46 9.07
CA GLN A 28 -7.81 -24.75 8.30
C GLN A 28 -7.77 -24.09 6.91
N SER A 29 -7.24 -22.88 6.83
CA SER A 29 -7.03 -22.19 5.53
C SER A 29 -6.05 -22.96 4.63
N PHE A 30 -4.99 -23.56 5.18
CA PHE A 30 -4.08 -24.41 4.39
C PHE A 30 -4.74 -25.70 3.89
N ARG A 31 -5.66 -26.29 4.68
CA ARG A 31 -6.38 -27.53 4.31
C ARG A 31 -7.45 -27.29 3.26
N ASN A 32 -8.19 -26.19 3.39
CA ASN A 32 -9.35 -25.89 2.53
C ASN A 32 -8.98 -25.06 1.32
N GLY A 33 -7.86 -24.32 1.34
CA GLY A 33 -7.57 -23.27 0.39
C GLY A 33 -8.48 -22.06 0.56
N PHE A 34 -8.44 -21.16 -0.40
CA PHE A 34 -9.31 -19.99 -0.50
C PHE A 34 -10.18 -20.11 -1.76
N PRO A 35 -11.48 -19.76 -1.67
CA PRO A 35 -12.35 -19.75 -2.84
C PRO A 35 -11.94 -18.63 -3.79
N PHE A 36 -12.11 -18.83 -5.08
CA PHE A 36 -12.06 -17.72 -6.03
C PHE A 36 -13.25 -16.78 -5.85
N LEU A 37 -12.99 -15.49 -6.02
CA LEU A 37 -14.02 -14.47 -5.91
C LEU A 37 -14.97 -14.50 -7.13
N LYS A 38 -16.25 -14.23 -6.88
CA LYS A 38 -17.27 -14.23 -7.93
C LYS A 38 -17.30 -12.87 -8.60
N LEU A 39 -16.63 -12.76 -9.75
CA LEU A 39 -16.64 -11.53 -10.55
C LEU A 39 -18.01 -11.28 -11.16
N TYR A 40 -18.46 -10.02 -11.09
CA TYR A 40 -19.57 -9.51 -11.86
C TYR A 40 -19.09 -8.83 -13.15
N ALA A 41 -18.06 -7.98 -13.07
CA ALA A 41 -17.44 -7.31 -14.21
C ALA A 41 -16.11 -6.65 -13.83
N ALA A 42 -15.25 -6.35 -14.81
CA ALA A 42 -14.19 -5.37 -14.66
C ALA A 42 -14.79 -3.97 -14.48
N ALA A 43 -14.22 -3.16 -13.59
CA ALA A 43 -14.60 -1.76 -13.47
C ALA A 43 -13.93 -0.93 -14.59
N ALA A 44 -14.68 0.01 -15.13
CA ALA A 44 -14.26 0.87 -16.23
C ALA A 44 -14.91 2.26 -16.08
N PRO A 45 -14.49 3.28 -16.83
CA PRO A 45 -15.20 4.53 -16.93
C PRO A 45 -16.71 4.31 -17.19
N LYS A 46 -17.56 5.02 -16.47
CA LYS A 46 -19.03 4.86 -16.47
C LYS A 46 -19.54 3.51 -15.91
N LYS A 47 -18.67 2.63 -15.51
CA LYS A 47 -18.99 1.33 -14.90
C LYS A 47 -18.09 1.09 -13.68
N GLY A 48 -18.24 1.93 -12.65
CA GLY A 48 -17.52 1.82 -11.39
C GLY A 48 -16.26 2.68 -11.26
N ILE A 49 -15.75 3.30 -12.34
CA ILE A 49 -14.67 4.29 -12.28
C ILE A 49 -15.23 5.67 -12.61
N LEU A 50 -15.13 6.59 -11.66
CA LEU A 50 -15.57 7.98 -11.80
C LEU A 50 -14.54 8.78 -12.60
N GLN A 51 -15.03 9.56 -13.58
CA GLN A 51 -14.28 10.56 -14.33
C GLN A 51 -15.00 11.91 -14.13
N PRO A 52 -14.68 12.69 -13.09
CA PRO A 52 -15.38 13.95 -12.82
C PRO A 52 -15.06 14.99 -13.90
N SER A 53 -16.09 15.73 -14.34
CA SER A 53 -15.89 16.89 -15.22
C SER A 53 -15.04 17.96 -14.54
N ASN A 54 -14.49 18.90 -15.31
CA ASN A 54 -13.66 19.98 -14.75
C ASN A 54 -14.43 20.80 -13.69
N GLU A 55 -15.73 21.06 -13.91
CA GLU A 55 -16.59 21.77 -12.94
C GLU A 55 -16.77 20.96 -11.66
N ALA A 56 -16.99 19.64 -11.77
CA ALA A 56 -17.10 18.75 -10.62
C ALA A 56 -15.75 18.65 -9.86
N GLN A 57 -14.63 18.59 -10.57
CA GLN A 57 -13.30 18.62 -9.94
C GLN A 57 -13.10 19.87 -9.09
N GLN A 58 -13.45 21.07 -9.62
CA GLN A 58 -13.35 22.31 -8.87
C GLN A 58 -14.24 22.31 -7.61
N ALA A 59 -15.45 21.75 -7.69
CA ALA A 59 -16.33 21.61 -6.54
C ALA A 59 -15.69 20.70 -5.46
N PHE A 60 -15.15 19.53 -5.84
CA PHE A 60 -14.48 18.62 -4.92
C PHE A 60 -13.22 19.22 -4.30
N LEU A 61 -12.39 19.91 -5.09
CA LEU A 61 -11.22 20.61 -4.58
C LEU A 61 -11.63 21.68 -3.56
N SER A 62 -12.70 22.44 -3.82
CA SER A 62 -13.23 23.44 -2.91
C SER A 62 -13.76 22.80 -1.60
N ALA A 63 -14.44 21.64 -1.71
CA ALA A 63 -14.88 20.87 -0.55
C ALA A 63 -13.71 20.44 0.33
N TRP A 64 -12.61 19.94 -0.29
CA TRP A 64 -11.41 19.59 0.45
C TRP A 64 -10.76 20.79 1.13
N GLN A 65 -10.60 21.91 0.43
CA GLN A 65 -10.03 23.13 1.02
C GLN A 65 -10.87 23.62 2.22
N LYS A 66 -12.20 23.59 2.09
CA LYS A 66 -13.10 23.91 3.22
C LYS A 66 -12.88 22.96 4.40
N TYR A 67 -12.84 21.64 4.14
CA TYR A 67 -12.64 20.60 5.16
C TYR A 67 -11.34 20.81 5.94
N LEU A 68 -10.26 21.22 5.27
CA LEU A 68 -8.99 21.53 5.90
C LEU A 68 -9.09 22.66 6.94
N THR A 69 -10.04 23.60 6.78
CA THR A 69 -10.23 24.72 7.72
C THR A 69 -11.11 24.37 8.92
N GLU A 70 -11.79 23.23 8.93
CA GLU A 70 -12.75 22.84 9.97
C GLU A 70 -12.12 22.12 11.17
N GLY A 71 -10.77 21.98 11.20
CA GLY A 71 -10.04 21.44 12.35
C GLY A 71 -10.03 19.92 12.44
N HIS A 72 -10.33 19.23 11.33
CA HIS A 72 -10.27 17.77 11.24
C HIS A 72 -8.83 17.25 11.33
N LYS A 73 -8.66 16.06 11.92
CA LYS A 73 -7.37 15.40 12.03
C LYS A 73 -7.07 14.57 10.79
N ILE A 74 -6.05 14.98 10.06
CA ILE A 74 -5.63 14.37 8.81
C ILE A 74 -4.27 13.71 9.02
N ILE A 75 -4.11 12.47 8.53
CA ILE A 75 -2.85 11.73 8.61
C ILE A 75 -2.49 11.15 7.24
N LYS A 76 -1.19 11.18 6.92
CA LYS A 76 -0.63 10.41 5.83
C LYS A 76 -0.04 9.11 6.39
N PHE A 77 -0.56 7.96 5.98
CA PHE A 77 -0.11 6.63 6.38
C PHE A 77 0.75 6.04 5.28
N VAL A 78 2.00 5.73 5.58
CA VAL A 78 2.99 5.28 4.61
C VAL A 78 3.55 3.92 5.04
N PRO A 79 3.14 2.82 4.39
CA PRO A 79 3.81 1.52 4.55
C PRO A 79 5.27 1.61 4.10
N ALA A 80 6.22 1.44 5.04
CA ALA A 80 7.65 1.62 4.80
C ALA A 80 8.53 0.47 5.36
N SER A 81 7.92 -0.64 5.82
CA SER A 81 8.63 -1.80 6.37
C SER A 81 9.32 -2.68 5.33
N GLY A 82 9.08 -2.46 4.03
CA GLY A 82 9.64 -3.28 2.96
C GLY A 82 11.16 -3.11 2.83
N ALA A 83 11.92 -4.21 2.97
CA ALA A 83 13.35 -4.23 2.69
C ALA A 83 13.63 -3.95 1.20
N ALA A 84 14.74 -3.25 0.93
CA ALA A 84 15.16 -2.95 -0.44
C ALA A 84 15.75 -4.16 -1.20
N SER A 85 15.83 -5.34 -0.58
CA SER A 85 16.47 -6.54 -1.18
C SER A 85 15.91 -6.90 -2.56
N ARG A 86 14.59 -6.72 -2.79
CA ARG A 86 14.00 -6.95 -4.11
C ARG A 86 14.45 -5.94 -5.16
N MET A 87 14.73 -4.69 -4.75
CA MET A 87 15.20 -3.62 -5.62
C MET A 87 16.60 -3.91 -6.17
N PHE A 88 17.42 -4.64 -5.40
CA PHE A 88 18.80 -4.98 -5.74
C PHE A 88 19.00 -6.43 -6.15
N LYS A 89 17.93 -7.21 -6.37
CA LYS A 89 18.00 -8.64 -6.68
C LYS A 89 18.99 -8.98 -7.80
N ASP A 90 18.94 -8.23 -8.90
CA ASP A 90 19.79 -8.49 -10.07
C ASP A 90 21.26 -8.12 -9.81
N LEU A 91 21.53 -7.09 -8.99
CA LEU A 91 22.89 -6.74 -8.57
C LEU A 91 23.47 -7.76 -7.60
N PHE A 92 22.68 -8.33 -6.69
CA PHE A 92 23.13 -9.45 -5.87
C PHE A 92 23.45 -10.67 -6.74
N ALA A 93 22.58 -11.00 -7.70
CA ALA A 93 22.81 -12.10 -8.64
C ALA A 93 24.10 -11.88 -9.47
N PHE A 94 24.36 -10.64 -9.90
CA PHE A 94 25.61 -10.28 -10.59
C PHE A 94 26.84 -10.48 -9.69
N CYS A 95 26.78 -10.12 -8.40
CA CYS A 95 27.89 -10.35 -7.48
C CYS A 95 28.23 -11.84 -7.31
N ASP A 96 27.19 -12.71 -7.34
CA ASP A 96 27.32 -14.15 -7.15
C ASP A 96 27.59 -14.91 -8.45
N ALA A 97 27.46 -14.26 -9.61
CA ALA A 97 27.68 -14.88 -10.94
C ALA A 97 29.16 -15.29 -11.14
N ASP A 98 29.38 -16.23 -12.05
CA ASP A 98 30.71 -16.74 -12.45
C ASP A 98 31.41 -15.82 -13.51
N TYR A 99 30.81 -14.73 -13.90
CA TYR A 99 31.35 -13.72 -14.81
C TYR A 99 31.57 -12.38 -14.10
N ASP A 100 32.55 -11.58 -14.55
CA ASP A 100 32.95 -10.32 -13.92
C ASP A 100 32.54 -9.06 -14.69
N THR A 101 32.01 -9.22 -15.90
CA THR A 101 31.55 -8.10 -16.73
C THR A 101 30.06 -8.20 -16.97
N PRO A 102 29.32 -7.05 -17.01
CA PRO A 102 27.88 -7.02 -17.21
C PRO A 102 27.43 -7.78 -18.47
N GLN A 103 26.54 -8.76 -18.33
CA GLN A 103 26.04 -9.58 -19.42
C GLN A 103 24.56 -9.36 -19.69
N THR A 104 23.74 -9.19 -18.66
CA THR A 104 22.31 -8.95 -18.81
C THR A 104 22.01 -7.50 -19.22
N HIS A 105 20.87 -7.30 -19.87
CA HIS A 105 20.41 -5.93 -20.21
C HIS A 105 20.30 -5.04 -18.95
N PHE A 106 19.80 -5.62 -17.84
CA PHE A 106 19.70 -4.90 -16.57
C PHE A 106 21.05 -4.39 -16.06
N GLU A 107 22.07 -5.27 -16.03
CA GLU A 107 23.43 -4.94 -15.58
C GLU A 107 24.08 -3.88 -16.48
N GLN A 108 23.95 -4.05 -17.80
CA GLN A 108 24.51 -3.11 -18.79
C GLN A 108 23.86 -1.73 -18.63
N ALA A 109 22.53 -1.65 -18.50
CA ALA A 109 21.81 -0.41 -18.27
C ALA A 109 22.22 0.24 -16.94
N PHE A 110 22.36 -0.56 -15.86
CA PHE A 110 22.79 -0.06 -14.55
C PHE A 110 24.15 0.66 -14.65
N PHE A 111 25.18 0.02 -15.22
CA PHE A 111 26.51 0.64 -15.30
C PHE A 111 26.59 1.77 -16.31
N HIS A 112 25.80 1.72 -17.38
CA HIS A 112 25.71 2.80 -18.35
C HIS A 112 25.14 4.09 -17.72
N ASP A 113 24.08 3.97 -16.94
CA ASP A 113 23.34 5.09 -16.37
C ASP A 113 23.73 5.42 -14.92
N LEU A 114 24.68 4.68 -14.33
CA LEU A 114 25.09 4.83 -12.92
C LEU A 114 25.47 6.28 -12.56
N HIS A 115 26.03 7.05 -13.50
CA HIS A 115 26.40 8.45 -13.29
C HIS A 115 25.19 9.38 -13.01
N LYS A 116 23.97 8.95 -13.37
CA LYS A 116 22.71 9.65 -13.11
C LYS A 116 22.15 9.35 -11.69
N ALA A 117 22.75 8.41 -10.97
CA ALA A 117 22.25 8.01 -9.67
C ALA A 117 22.39 9.13 -8.63
N PRO A 118 21.36 9.40 -7.79
CA PRO A 118 21.47 10.41 -6.74
C PRO A 118 22.52 10.09 -5.68
N TYR A 119 22.95 8.85 -5.60
CA TYR A 119 24.01 8.38 -4.71
C TYR A 119 25.39 8.27 -5.40
N TYR A 120 25.54 8.69 -6.68
CA TYR A 120 26.77 8.50 -7.43
C TYR A 120 28.00 9.10 -6.75
N SER A 121 27.95 10.36 -6.31
CA SER A 121 29.07 11.02 -5.64
C SER A 121 29.46 10.30 -4.34
N LEU A 122 28.46 9.91 -3.55
CA LEU A 122 28.69 9.19 -2.31
C LEU A 122 29.28 7.79 -2.55
N LEU A 123 28.81 7.11 -3.60
CA LEU A 123 29.38 5.83 -4.04
C LEU A 123 30.81 5.98 -4.52
N ASN A 124 31.10 7.06 -5.27
CA ASN A 124 32.46 7.33 -5.76
C ASN A 124 33.45 7.58 -4.61
N GLU A 125 33.07 8.37 -3.61
CA GLU A 125 33.86 8.55 -2.38
C GLU A 125 34.05 7.23 -1.64
N THR A 126 33.04 6.38 -1.60
CA THR A 126 33.10 5.05 -1.00
C THR A 126 34.08 4.15 -1.75
N CYS A 127 34.08 4.15 -3.08
CA CYS A 127 35.02 3.41 -3.90
C CYS A 127 36.48 3.90 -3.67
N LEU A 128 36.70 5.21 -3.61
CA LEU A 128 38.00 5.78 -3.27
C LEU A 128 38.49 5.33 -1.91
N ARG A 129 37.62 5.30 -0.90
CA ARG A 129 37.93 4.85 0.46
C ARG A 129 38.25 3.38 0.53
N LEU A 130 37.48 2.51 -0.16
CA LEU A 130 37.62 1.05 -0.08
C LEU A 130 38.72 0.50 -0.99
N TYR A 131 38.88 1.09 -2.19
CA TYR A 131 39.71 0.52 -3.23
C TYR A 131 40.84 1.45 -3.71
N SER A 132 40.91 2.67 -3.20
CA SER A 132 41.84 3.72 -3.63
C SER A 132 41.70 4.05 -5.13
N GLN A 133 40.54 3.81 -5.71
CA GLN A 133 40.15 4.05 -7.10
C GLN A 133 38.73 4.60 -7.16
N ASP A 134 38.51 5.55 -8.08
CA ASP A 134 37.16 6.04 -8.35
C ASP A 134 36.35 5.04 -9.20
N ILE A 135 35.05 5.30 -9.35
CA ILE A 135 34.15 4.44 -10.14
C ILE A 135 34.68 4.29 -11.57
N THR A 136 35.15 5.37 -12.20
CA THR A 136 35.62 5.37 -13.59
C THR A 136 36.83 4.44 -13.75
N ALA A 137 37.81 4.52 -12.85
CA ALA A 137 39.00 3.66 -12.86
C ALA A 137 38.64 2.19 -12.62
N LEU A 138 37.71 1.92 -11.69
CA LEU A 138 37.22 0.55 -11.42
C LEU A 138 36.51 -0.03 -12.66
N LEU A 139 35.66 0.73 -13.35
CA LEU A 139 34.96 0.27 -14.56
C LEU A 139 35.92 0.04 -15.73
N GLN A 140 36.91 0.92 -15.93
CA GLN A 140 37.97 0.72 -16.92
C GLN A 140 38.82 -0.52 -16.63
N GLY A 141 39.08 -0.77 -15.36
CA GLY A 141 39.76 -1.97 -14.88
C GLY A 141 38.90 -3.25 -14.87
N LYS A 142 37.65 -3.19 -15.38
CA LYS A 142 36.65 -4.29 -15.37
C LYS A 142 36.31 -4.81 -13.96
N ARG A 143 36.45 -3.96 -12.94
CA ARG A 143 36.15 -4.26 -11.53
C ARG A 143 34.69 -3.90 -11.18
N PHE A 144 33.74 -4.32 -12.01
CA PHE A 144 32.31 -3.98 -11.88
C PHE A 144 31.71 -4.46 -10.54
N LYS A 145 32.07 -5.68 -10.11
CA LYS A 145 31.59 -6.25 -8.84
C LYS A 145 32.04 -5.45 -7.62
N ASP A 146 33.20 -4.79 -7.68
CA ASP A 146 33.68 -3.96 -6.58
C ASP A 146 32.82 -2.70 -6.40
N VAL A 147 32.37 -2.09 -7.50
CA VAL A 147 31.41 -0.98 -7.46
C VAL A 147 30.08 -1.42 -6.82
N VAL A 148 29.58 -2.61 -7.20
CA VAL A 148 28.35 -3.16 -6.60
C VAL A 148 28.54 -3.50 -5.12
N ARG A 149 29.69 -4.07 -4.73
CA ARG A 149 30.02 -4.34 -3.31
C ARG A 149 30.13 -3.05 -2.50
N ALA A 150 30.69 -1.98 -3.07
CA ALA A 150 30.72 -0.67 -2.41
C ALA A 150 29.31 -0.08 -2.24
N LEU A 151 28.39 -0.35 -3.15
CA LEU A 151 26.99 0.08 -3.03
C LEU A 151 26.22 -0.75 -1.98
N LEU A 152 26.28 -2.07 -2.07
CA LEU A 152 25.40 -2.96 -1.31
C LEU A 152 25.98 -3.39 0.03
N GLY A 153 27.30 -3.51 0.14
CA GLY A 153 28.00 -4.09 1.29
C GLY A 153 28.00 -3.20 2.53
N ALA A 154 28.08 -3.81 3.71
CA ALA A 154 28.11 -3.13 5.00
C ALA A 154 29.31 -2.18 5.18
N GLU A 155 30.44 -2.46 4.55
CA GLU A 155 31.62 -1.60 4.56
C GLU A 155 31.50 -0.40 3.59
N GLY A 156 30.54 -0.48 2.66
CA GLY A 156 30.22 0.55 1.69
C GLY A 156 29.04 1.43 2.11
N LEU A 157 28.09 1.66 1.18
CA LEU A 157 26.87 2.40 1.44
C LEU A 157 25.82 1.58 2.19
N ASN A 158 26.00 0.28 2.30
CA ASN A 158 25.11 -0.66 2.99
C ASN A 158 23.66 -0.70 2.43
N TYR A 159 23.47 -0.33 1.17
CA TYR A 159 22.13 -0.24 0.55
C TYR A 159 21.44 -1.61 0.51
N GLY A 160 22.18 -2.71 0.49
CA GLY A 160 21.64 -4.07 0.54
C GLY A 160 20.83 -4.38 1.81
N ASN A 161 21.13 -3.69 2.93
CA ASN A 161 20.50 -3.92 4.23
C ASN A 161 19.56 -2.77 4.66
N LEU A 162 19.49 -1.67 3.89
CA LEU A 162 18.62 -0.55 4.23
C LEU A 162 17.21 -0.73 3.65
N PRO A 163 16.18 -0.17 4.30
CA PRO A 163 14.84 -0.10 3.72
C PRO A 163 14.78 0.97 2.63
N LYS A 164 13.89 0.80 1.64
CA LYS A 164 13.73 1.75 0.53
C LYS A 164 13.59 3.20 0.97
N GLY A 165 12.87 3.44 2.07
CA GLY A 165 12.60 4.79 2.59
C GLY A 165 13.84 5.61 2.93
N LEU A 166 14.99 4.96 3.13
CA LEU A 166 16.25 5.60 3.53
C LEU A 166 17.30 5.68 2.40
N LEU A 167 16.99 5.18 1.21
CA LEU A 167 17.88 5.28 0.05
C LEU A 167 17.71 6.64 -0.64
N LEU A 168 18.76 7.16 -1.25
CA LEU A 168 18.67 8.39 -2.02
C LEU A 168 17.94 8.12 -3.36
N PHE A 169 16.82 8.82 -3.59
CA PHE A 169 16.01 8.66 -4.78
C PHE A 169 16.09 9.82 -5.76
N HIS A 170 16.19 11.07 -5.29
CA HIS A 170 16.16 12.23 -6.16
C HIS A 170 17.29 13.21 -5.87
N GLN A 171 17.78 13.86 -6.92
CA GLN A 171 18.80 14.89 -6.84
C GLN A 171 18.17 16.28 -6.83
N TYR A 172 18.73 17.16 -5.99
CA TYR A 172 18.38 18.57 -5.92
C TYR A 172 19.63 19.43 -5.74
N PRO A 173 19.62 20.71 -6.13
CA PRO A 173 20.76 21.60 -5.94
C PRO A 173 21.22 21.70 -4.48
N ASN A 174 20.29 21.58 -3.54
CA ASN A 174 20.55 21.71 -2.11
C ASN A 174 20.77 20.37 -1.38
N GLY A 175 20.98 19.29 -2.11
CA GLY A 175 21.22 17.95 -1.57
C GLY A 175 20.16 16.94 -2.01
N ASN A 176 20.53 15.67 -1.96
CA ASN A 176 19.67 14.58 -2.44
C ASN A 176 18.64 14.21 -1.37
N ARG A 177 17.47 13.74 -1.80
CA ARG A 177 16.38 13.32 -0.90
C ARG A 177 16.10 11.83 -0.97
N THR A 178 15.74 11.30 0.19
CA THR A 178 15.19 9.95 0.37
C THR A 178 13.68 9.94 0.14
N PRO A 179 13.04 8.77 -0.08
CA PRO A 179 11.57 8.66 -0.11
C PRO A 179 10.88 9.21 1.14
N VAL A 180 11.47 9.03 2.32
CA VAL A 180 10.92 9.62 3.55
C VAL A 180 10.83 11.14 3.42
N GLU A 181 11.91 11.80 3.00
CA GLU A 181 11.93 13.25 2.80
C GLU A 181 10.93 13.71 1.74
N GLU A 182 10.78 12.96 0.63
CA GLU A 182 9.76 13.24 -0.38
C GLU A 182 8.34 13.13 0.18
N HIS A 183 8.08 12.16 1.07
CA HIS A 183 6.79 12.04 1.75
C HIS A 183 6.51 13.17 2.74
N LEU A 184 7.55 13.75 3.37
CA LEU A 184 7.38 14.94 4.22
C LEU A 184 6.90 16.15 3.40
N ILE A 185 7.59 16.45 2.30
CA ILE A 185 7.23 17.55 1.38
C ILE A 185 5.83 17.35 0.81
N GLU A 186 5.56 16.18 0.26
CA GLU A 186 4.26 15.85 -0.35
C GLU A 186 3.13 15.96 0.67
N GLY A 187 3.33 15.45 1.91
CA GLY A 187 2.35 15.56 2.99
C GLY A 187 2.01 17.01 3.34
N GLY A 188 2.99 17.91 3.30
CA GLY A 188 2.79 19.35 3.51
C GLY A 188 1.90 20.01 2.47
N GLN A 189 1.83 19.45 1.27
CA GLN A 189 1.12 20.07 0.15
C GLN A 189 -0.39 19.71 0.10
N TYR A 190 -0.82 18.58 0.69
CA TYR A 190 -2.24 18.19 0.66
C TYR A 190 -2.83 17.74 2.01
N ALA A 191 -2.01 17.49 3.02
CA ALA A 191 -2.44 16.95 4.31
C ALA A 191 -2.07 17.86 5.51
N LYS A 192 -1.76 19.13 5.25
CA LYS A 192 -1.52 20.13 6.32
C LYS A 192 -2.86 20.55 6.92
N GLY A 193 -3.04 20.31 8.22
CA GLY A 193 -4.26 20.69 8.95
C GLY A 193 -4.37 22.19 9.25
N ALA A 194 -5.54 22.62 9.74
CA ALA A 194 -5.81 23.99 10.16
C ALA A 194 -4.89 24.45 11.34
N ASP A 195 -4.38 23.51 12.11
CA ASP A 195 -3.43 23.74 13.22
C ASP A 195 -1.96 23.82 12.74
N GLU A 196 -1.76 23.94 11.42
CA GLU A 196 -0.46 23.97 10.77
C GLU A 196 0.42 22.76 11.07
N LYS A 197 -0.18 21.62 11.40
CA LYS A 197 0.52 20.35 11.58
C LYS A 197 0.40 19.47 10.35
N ILE A 198 1.49 18.74 10.09
CA ILE A 198 1.58 17.69 9.10
C ILE A 198 1.79 16.38 9.84
N ASN A 199 0.74 15.55 9.91
CA ASN A 199 0.82 14.28 10.60
C ASN A 199 1.14 13.18 9.58
N ILE A 200 2.26 12.46 9.80
CA ILE A 200 2.66 11.33 8.97
C ILE A 200 2.96 10.14 9.87
N HIS A 201 2.40 8.99 9.51
CA HIS A 201 2.64 7.73 10.18
C HIS A 201 3.35 6.77 9.23
N PHE A 202 4.52 6.28 9.63
CA PHE A 202 5.26 5.26 8.90
C PHE A 202 5.14 3.92 9.60
N THR A 203 4.81 2.86 8.86
CA THR A 203 5.01 1.50 9.38
C THR A 203 6.41 1.04 9.01
N VAL A 204 7.21 0.67 9.98
CA VAL A 204 8.61 0.31 9.81
C VAL A 204 8.89 -1.08 10.38
N SER A 205 9.98 -1.72 9.95
CA SER A 205 10.47 -2.91 10.62
C SER A 205 11.27 -2.53 11.89
N PRO A 206 11.24 -3.38 12.95
CA PRO A 206 11.91 -3.08 14.22
C PRO A 206 13.39 -2.73 14.05
N GLU A 207 14.09 -3.46 13.21
CA GLU A 207 15.53 -3.29 12.96
C GLU A 207 15.89 -1.95 12.30
N HIS A 208 14.95 -1.29 11.65
CA HIS A 208 15.19 -0.02 10.94
C HIS A 208 14.62 1.20 11.65
N ARG A 209 13.81 1.01 12.70
CA ARG A 209 13.11 2.12 13.40
C ARG A 209 14.04 3.24 13.84
N GLU A 210 15.20 2.90 14.41
CA GLU A 210 16.18 3.88 14.87
C GLU A 210 16.73 4.73 13.71
N LEU A 211 16.98 4.10 12.55
CA LEU A 211 17.48 4.81 11.36
C LEU A 211 16.45 5.81 10.82
N PHE A 212 15.16 5.41 10.78
CA PHE A 212 14.07 6.34 10.42
C PHE A 212 13.98 7.50 11.43
N SER A 213 14.01 7.20 12.73
CA SER A 213 13.93 8.21 13.78
C SER A 213 15.08 9.21 13.69
N LYS A 214 16.29 8.73 13.41
CA LYS A 214 17.48 9.57 13.23
C LYS A 214 17.32 10.49 12.01
N LEU A 215 16.92 9.95 10.85
CA LEU A 215 16.71 10.76 9.65
C LEU A 215 15.68 11.89 9.91
N ILE A 216 14.57 11.56 10.58
CA ILE A 216 13.54 12.54 10.90
C ILE A 216 14.11 13.60 11.86
N ALA A 217 14.83 13.21 12.93
CA ALA A 217 15.43 14.15 13.85
C ALA A 217 16.41 15.12 13.17
N ASP A 218 17.23 14.60 12.27
CA ASP A 218 18.24 15.38 11.53
C ASP A 218 17.61 16.36 10.54
N LYS A 219 16.42 16.05 9.99
CA LYS A 219 15.79 16.78 8.88
C LYS A 219 14.58 17.63 9.25
N SER A 220 13.92 17.35 10.39
CA SER A 220 12.66 18.00 10.76
C SER A 220 12.75 19.52 10.78
N ALA A 221 13.77 20.10 11.41
CA ALA A 221 13.90 21.55 11.53
C ALA A 221 14.01 22.25 10.15
N GLN A 222 14.68 21.61 9.18
CA GLN A 222 14.77 22.13 7.82
C GLN A 222 13.39 22.13 7.15
N TYR A 223 12.67 20.99 7.19
CA TYR A 223 11.38 20.84 6.51
C TYR A 223 10.25 21.61 7.22
N GLU A 224 10.26 21.72 8.54
CA GLU A 224 9.31 22.57 9.27
C GLU A 224 9.42 24.04 8.85
N LYS A 225 10.65 24.52 8.65
CA LYS A 225 10.89 25.89 8.16
C LYS A 225 10.44 26.04 6.70
N GLU A 226 10.74 25.07 5.84
CA GLU A 226 10.38 25.09 4.41
C GLU A 226 8.85 25.03 4.20
N LEU A 227 8.17 24.16 4.95
CA LEU A 227 6.73 23.94 4.84
C LEU A 227 5.89 24.90 5.68
N GLN A 228 6.52 25.74 6.51
CA GLN A 228 5.86 26.62 7.48
C GLN A 228 4.80 25.84 8.29
N ALA A 229 5.19 24.68 8.80
CA ALA A 229 4.32 23.77 9.53
C ALA A 229 5.12 22.91 10.50
N LYS A 230 4.45 22.35 11.52
CA LYS A 230 5.06 21.43 12.46
C LYS A 230 4.89 19.99 11.96
N LEU A 231 6.00 19.26 11.88
CA LEU A 231 5.99 17.84 11.57
C LEU A 231 5.63 16.99 12.80
N CYS A 232 4.57 16.21 12.71
CA CYS A 232 4.14 15.25 13.72
C CYS A 232 4.30 13.83 13.17
N ILE A 233 5.50 13.28 13.34
CA ILE A 233 5.85 11.97 12.78
C ILE A 233 5.67 10.88 13.83
N SER A 234 5.00 9.80 13.45
CA SER A 234 4.82 8.62 14.30
C SER A 234 5.21 7.35 13.56
N PHE A 235 5.54 6.32 14.32
CA PHE A 235 5.95 5.02 13.80
C PHE A 235 5.18 3.91 14.47
N SER A 236 4.84 2.88 13.71
CA SER A 236 4.43 1.58 14.23
C SER A 236 5.17 0.45 13.54
N GLU A 237 5.18 -0.70 14.18
CA GLU A 237 5.73 -1.94 13.65
C GLU A 237 4.59 -2.91 13.37
N GLN A 238 4.77 -3.80 12.40
CA GLN A 238 3.81 -4.87 12.19
C GLN A 238 3.72 -5.71 13.47
N LYS A 239 2.51 -5.98 13.93
CA LYS A 239 2.31 -6.74 15.18
C LYS A 239 2.67 -8.21 14.99
N GLY A 240 3.41 -8.78 15.92
CA GLY A 240 3.72 -10.21 15.93
C GLY A 240 2.49 -11.11 15.94
N SER A 241 1.38 -10.62 16.49
CA SER A 241 0.08 -11.31 16.47
C SER A 241 -0.51 -11.49 15.08
N THR A 242 -0.04 -10.73 14.08
CA THR A 242 -0.46 -10.85 12.67
C THR A 242 0.41 -11.80 11.86
N ASP A 243 1.45 -12.36 12.44
CA ASP A 243 2.28 -13.36 11.78
C ASP A 243 1.48 -14.63 11.48
N THR A 244 1.84 -15.29 10.39
CA THR A 244 1.19 -16.51 9.93
C THR A 244 2.14 -17.69 10.07
N ILE A 245 1.58 -18.86 10.44
CA ILE A 245 2.34 -20.10 10.51
C ILE A 245 2.78 -20.54 9.11
N ALA A 246 3.98 -21.08 8.98
CA ALA A 246 4.40 -21.81 7.79
C ALA A 246 4.14 -23.31 7.98
N VAL A 247 3.75 -23.99 6.90
CA VAL A 247 3.53 -25.43 6.89
C VAL A 247 4.30 -26.10 5.76
N THR A 248 4.52 -27.40 5.89
CA THR A 248 5.07 -28.24 4.82
C THR A 248 4.05 -28.42 3.69
N GLU A 249 4.45 -29.05 2.58
CA GLU A 249 3.51 -29.39 1.49
C GLU A 249 2.34 -30.27 1.96
N ASP A 250 2.55 -31.07 3.00
CA ASP A 250 1.53 -31.96 3.61
C ASP A 250 0.65 -31.26 4.67
N ASN A 251 0.77 -29.95 4.85
CA ASN A 251 0.11 -29.15 5.88
C ASN A 251 0.52 -29.46 7.32
N ASP A 252 1.67 -30.07 7.54
CA ASP A 252 2.27 -30.21 8.86
C ASP A 252 3.04 -28.93 9.23
N PHE A 253 3.26 -28.67 10.52
CA PHE A 253 4.04 -27.53 10.97
C PHE A 253 5.45 -27.53 10.38
N PHE A 254 5.83 -26.44 9.72
CA PHE A 254 7.22 -26.26 9.32
C PHE A 254 8.05 -25.87 10.54
N ARG A 255 9.02 -26.71 10.89
CA ARG A 255 9.91 -26.48 12.02
C ARG A 255 11.30 -26.06 11.55
N GLN A 256 11.85 -25.07 12.24
CA GLN A 256 13.22 -24.60 12.06
C GLN A 256 14.24 -25.64 12.57
N ALA A 257 15.53 -25.41 12.35
CA ALA A 257 16.60 -26.35 12.76
C ALA A 257 16.62 -26.57 14.29
N ASP A 258 16.24 -25.57 15.09
CA ASP A 258 16.11 -25.67 16.55
C ASP A 258 14.81 -26.35 17.01
N GLY A 259 13.98 -26.77 16.05
CA GLY A 259 12.68 -27.40 16.26
C GLY A 259 11.55 -26.42 16.63
N SER A 260 11.77 -25.10 16.62
CA SER A 260 10.72 -24.09 16.80
C SER A 260 9.80 -24.01 15.58
N LEU A 261 8.56 -23.54 15.78
CA LEU A 261 7.63 -23.25 14.68
C LEU A 261 8.16 -22.06 13.85
N LEU A 262 8.03 -22.15 12.53
CA LEU A 262 8.33 -21.02 11.66
C LEU A 262 7.06 -20.16 11.47
N PHE A 263 7.13 -18.91 11.94
CA PHE A 263 6.17 -17.88 11.61
C PHE A 263 6.74 -16.92 10.56
N ARG A 264 5.87 -16.36 9.74
CA ARG A 264 6.21 -15.38 8.72
C ARG A 264 5.31 -14.15 8.85
N PRO A 265 5.82 -12.96 8.50
CA PRO A 265 4.95 -11.79 8.41
C PRO A 265 3.75 -12.06 7.48
N GLY A 266 2.55 -11.65 7.90
CA GLY A 266 1.30 -11.87 7.18
C GLY A 266 1.12 -11.00 5.91
N GLY A 267 2.20 -10.37 5.42
CA GLY A 267 2.16 -9.45 4.29
C GLY A 267 1.58 -8.09 4.66
N HIS A 268 1.27 -7.26 3.63
CA HIS A 268 0.72 -5.92 3.88
C HIS A 268 -0.70 -5.93 4.46
N GLY A 269 -1.41 -7.04 4.38
CA GLY A 269 -2.72 -7.23 5.02
C GLY A 269 -2.67 -7.10 6.55
N ALA A 270 -1.56 -7.48 7.17
CA ALA A 270 -1.33 -7.30 8.59
C ALA A 270 -1.44 -5.83 9.05
N LEU A 271 -1.18 -4.88 8.15
CA LEU A 271 -1.19 -3.45 8.45
C LEU A 271 -2.59 -2.87 8.68
N ILE A 272 -3.65 -3.65 8.47
CA ILE A 272 -5.01 -3.22 8.86
C ILE A 272 -5.09 -2.98 10.38
N GLU A 273 -4.35 -3.74 11.19
CA GLU A 273 -4.29 -3.54 12.62
C GLU A 273 -3.51 -2.28 13.01
N ASN A 274 -2.48 -1.92 12.24
CA ASN A 274 -1.77 -0.66 12.41
C ASN A 274 -2.66 0.54 12.04
N LEU A 275 -3.40 0.42 10.93
CA LEU A 275 -4.35 1.45 10.49
C LEU A 275 -5.50 1.61 11.49
N ASN A 276 -5.96 0.52 12.12
CA ASN A 276 -7.02 0.53 13.14
C ASN A 276 -6.65 1.33 14.41
N GLU A 277 -5.36 1.49 14.70
CA GLU A 277 -4.87 2.29 15.83
C GLU A 277 -4.70 3.79 15.49
N ILE A 278 -4.91 4.17 14.24
CA ILE A 278 -4.78 5.56 13.78
C ILE A 278 -6.03 6.34 14.19
N ASP A 279 -5.87 7.29 15.12
CA ASP A 279 -6.91 8.27 15.41
C ASP A 279 -6.83 9.41 14.42
N ALA A 280 -7.62 9.36 13.36
CA ALA A 280 -7.77 10.40 12.36
C ALA A 280 -9.18 10.40 11.77
N ASP A 281 -9.58 11.54 11.21
CA ASP A 281 -10.83 11.67 10.46
C ASP A 281 -10.62 11.22 9.01
N ILE A 282 -9.49 11.65 8.42
CA ILE A 282 -9.07 11.28 7.07
C ILE A 282 -7.64 10.74 7.07
N VAL A 283 -7.43 9.65 6.35
CA VAL A 283 -6.12 9.01 6.18
C VAL A 283 -5.79 8.87 4.70
N PHE A 284 -4.68 9.49 4.28
CA PHE A 284 -4.08 9.24 2.97
C PHE A 284 -3.14 8.04 3.05
N ILE A 285 -3.31 7.06 2.16
CA ILE A 285 -2.41 5.90 2.08
C ILE A 285 -1.64 5.95 0.76
N LYS A 286 -0.31 5.83 0.83
CA LYS A 286 0.57 5.76 -0.33
C LYS A 286 1.83 4.98 0.01
N ASN A 287 2.30 4.13 -0.91
CA ASN A 287 3.52 3.35 -0.71
C ASN A 287 4.76 4.24 -0.65
N ILE A 288 5.74 3.82 0.17
CA ILE A 288 7.01 4.55 0.39
C ILE A 288 7.78 4.80 -0.91
N ASP A 289 7.70 3.91 -1.88
CA ASP A 289 8.49 3.96 -3.11
C ASP A 289 7.80 4.70 -4.27
N ASN A 290 6.54 5.15 -4.11
CA ASN A 290 5.83 5.93 -5.13
C ASN A 290 5.97 7.42 -4.84
N VAL A 291 7.12 7.98 -5.17
CA VAL A 291 7.46 9.38 -4.98
C VAL A 291 8.08 9.97 -6.24
N VAL A 292 7.96 11.27 -6.41
CA VAL A 292 8.47 12.01 -7.58
C VAL A 292 9.24 13.26 -7.16
N PRO A 293 10.15 13.77 -8.01
CA PRO A 293 10.78 15.08 -7.81
C PRO A 293 9.77 16.23 -7.73
N ASP A 294 10.19 17.36 -7.17
CA ASP A 294 9.31 18.51 -6.91
C ASP A 294 8.54 19.01 -8.13
N TYR A 295 9.15 18.99 -9.31
CA TYR A 295 8.51 19.47 -10.54
C TYR A 295 7.33 18.61 -11.03
N LEU A 296 7.23 17.34 -10.57
CA LEU A 296 6.09 16.44 -10.87
C LEU A 296 5.05 16.39 -9.74
N LYS A 297 5.37 16.90 -8.55
CA LYS A 297 4.45 16.88 -7.40
C LYS A 297 3.13 17.61 -7.62
N PRO A 298 3.06 18.75 -8.36
CA PRO A 298 1.79 19.46 -8.53
C PRO A 298 0.65 18.58 -9.04
N GLU A 299 0.93 17.67 -9.98
CA GLU A 299 -0.09 16.74 -10.50
C GLU A 299 -0.51 15.71 -9.44
N THR A 300 0.46 15.12 -8.74
CA THR A 300 0.16 14.21 -7.62
C THR A 300 -0.69 14.90 -6.54
N VAL A 301 -0.35 16.13 -6.18
CA VAL A 301 -1.06 16.91 -5.16
C VAL A 301 -2.47 17.23 -5.60
N HIS A 302 -2.66 17.65 -6.85
CA HIS A 302 -3.98 17.91 -7.43
C HIS A 302 -4.91 16.70 -7.28
N TYR A 303 -4.45 15.53 -7.72
CA TYR A 303 -5.28 14.31 -7.64
C TYR A 303 -5.46 13.81 -6.22
N LYS A 304 -4.48 13.96 -5.32
CA LYS A 304 -4.66 13.68 -3.89
C LYS A 304 -5.77 14.53 -3.28
N GLN A 305 -5.77 15.82 -3.56
CA GLN A 305 -6.82 16.73 -3.09
C GLN A 305 -8.18 16.42 -3.71
N LEU A 306 -8.21 16.04 -4.99
CA LEU A 306 -9.43 15.62 -5.68
C LEU A 306 -10.04 14.36 -5.04
N LEU A 307 -9.24 13.31 -4.81
CA LEU A 307 -9.71 12.09 -4.14
C LEU A 307 -10.26 12.39 -2.74
N ALA A 308 -9.58 13.29 -2.00
CA ALA A 308 -10.01 13.69 -0.67
C ALA A 308 -11.34 14.50 -0.71
N GLY A 309 -11.48 15.39 -1.67
CA GLY A 309 -12.72 16.16 -1.86
C GLY A 309 -13.91 15.27 -2.19
N ILE A 310 -13.71 14.28 -3.06
CA ILE A 310 -14.75 13.27 -3.38
C ILE A 310 -15.14 12.49 -2.11
N LEU A 311 -14.13 12.05 -1.33
CA LEU A 311 -14.39 11.32 -0.09
C LEU A 311 -15.22 12.14 0.90
N VAL A 312 -14.86 13.40 1.12
CA VAL A 312 -15.53 14.29 2.07
C VAL A 312 -16.99 14.52 1.67
N GLU A 313 -17.25 14.81 0.41
CA GLU A 313 -18.61 15.00 -0.10
C GLU A 313 -19.47 13.73 0.07
N LEU A 314 -18.95 12.57 -0.29
CA LEU A 314 -19.63 11.29 -0.12
C LEU A 314 -19.87 10.95 1.35
N GLN A 315 -18.89 11.22 2.21
CA GLN A 315 -19.00 11.00 3.65
C GLN A 315 -20.06 11.89 4.28
N GLN A 316 -20.09 13.20 3.95
CA GLN A 316 -21.09 14.13 4.47
C GLN A 316 -22.50 13.71 4.07
N LYS A 317 -22.69 13.30 2.82
CA LYS A 317 -23.98 12.80 2.30
C LYS A 317 -24.38 11.50 2.97
N THR A 318 -23.44 10.56 3.16
CA THR A 318 -23.64 9.31 3.90
C THR A 318 -24.08 9.58 5.35
N PHE A 319 -23.41 10.49 6.03
CA PHE A 319 -23.74 10.88 7.41
C PHE A 319 -25.10 11.57 7.53
N HIS A 320 -25.47 12.38 6.53
CA HIS A 320 -26.79 12.96 6.44
C HIS A 320 -27.88 11.87 6.36
N TYR A 321 -27.74 10.91 5.45
CA TYR A 321 -28.67 9.81 5.29
C TYR A 321 -28.76 8.90 6.51
N LEU A 322 -27.65 8.61 7.17
CA LEU A 322 -27.65 7.83 8.41
C LEU A 322 -28.45 8.51 9.52
N ARG A 323 -28.36 9.86 9.65
CA ARG A 323 -29.17 10.63 10.59
C ARG A 323 -30.66 10.58 10.25
N LEU A 324 -31.02 10.69 8.97
CA LEU A 324 -32.41 10.55 8.52
C LEU A 324 -32.96 9.13 8.81
N LEU A 325 -32.14 8.09 8.63
CA LEU A 325 -32.53 6.71 8.97
C LEU A 325 -32.65 6.45 10.49
N ASP A 326 -32.07 7.32 11.34
CA ASP A 326 -32.26 7.29 12.80
C ASP A 326 -33.62 7.85 13.22
N GLU A 327 -34.25 8.64 12.37
CA GLU A 327 -35.58 9.19 12.61
C GLU A 327 -36.64 8.09 12.44
N LYS A 328 -37.61 8.03 13.37
CA LYS A 328 -38.62 6.95 13.40
C LYS A 328 -39.57 6.93 12.18
N ASN A 329 -39.62 8.00 11.39
CA ASN A 329 -40.55 8.20 10.26
C ASN A 329 -39.80 8.64 8.98
N CYS A 330 -38.83 7.85 8.53
CA CYS A 330 -38.18 8.11 7.25
C CYS A 330 -39.20 7.95 6.10
N SER A 331 -39.32 8.96 5.26
CA SER A 331 -40.31 8.93 4.15
C SER A 331 -39.90 7.91 3.06
N THR A 332 -40.91 7.38 2.36
CA THR A 332 -40.63 6.47 1.21
C THR A 332 -39.76 7.13 0.14
N ASP A 333 -39.87 8.42 -0.06
CA ASP A 333 -39.06 9.15 -1.05
C ASP A 333 -37.63 9.32 -0.58
N THR A 334 -37.39 9.56 0.70
CA THR A 334 -36.04 9.54 1.30
C THR A 334 -35.40 8.15 1.17
N ILE A 335 -36.15 7.09 1.40
CA ILE A 335 -35.65 5.70 1.22
C ILE A 335 -35.22 5.45 -0.24
N LYS A 336 -36.02 5.91 -1.21
CA LYS A 336 -35.65 5.81 -2.64
C LYS A 336 -34.39 6.61 -2.97
N GLU A 337 -34.28 7.82 -2.42
CA GLU A 337 -33.09 8.67 -2.62
C GLU A 337 -31.83 7.99 -2.04
N ILE A 338 -31.92 7.44 -0.83
CA ILE A 338 -30.82 6.70 -0.20
C ILE A 338 -30.42 5.48 -1.05
N LYS A 339 -31.40 4.71 -1.55
CA LYS A 339 -31.14 3.60 -2.44
C LYS A 339 -30.39 4.04 -3.69
N GLN A 340 -30.83 5.12 -4.34
CA GLN A 340 -30.16 5.67 -5.52
C GLN A 340 -28.73 6.12 -5.22
N PHE A 341 -28.50 6.74 -4.07
CA PHE A 341 -27.16 7.14 -3.63
C PHE A 341 -26.24 5.92 -3.47
N ILE A 342 -26.70 4.86 -2.79
CA ILE A 342 -25.92 3.63 -2.63
C ILE A 342 -25.58 3.02 -4.00
N GLU A 343 -26.55 2.93 -4.91
CA GLU A 343 -26.37 2.27 -6.20
C GLU A 343 -25.56 3.11 -7.19
N LYS A 344 -25.73 4.43 -7.22
CA LYS A 344 -25.10 5.31 -8.21
C LYS A 344 -23.81 5.93 -7.72
N ASP A 345 -23.81 6.51 -6.50
CA ASP A 345 -22.67 7.25 -6.00
C ASP A 345 -21.65 6.32 -5.29
N LEU A 346 -22.13 5.28 -4.57
CA LEU A 346 -21.27 4.29 -3.93
C LEU A 346 -21.05 3.03 -4.78
N CYS A 347 -21.65 2.95 -5.98
CA CYS A 347 -21.53 1.81 -6.90
C CYS A 347 -21.80 0.45 -6.22
N CYS A 348 -22.75 0.40 -5.27
CA CYS A 348 -23.14 -0.83 -4.59
C CYS A 348 -24.53 -1.24 -5.05
N ILE A 349 -24.63 -2.29 -5.90
CA ILE A 349 -25.90 -2.85 -6.37
C ILE A 349 -26.48 -3.68 -5.23
N LEU A 350 -27.66 -3.30 -4.76
CA LEU A 350 -28.35 -4.00 -3.68
C LEU A 350 -28.98 -5.31 -4.19
N PRO A 351 -29.16 -6.33 -3.29
CA PRO A 351 -29.91 -7.53 -3.63
C PRO A 351 -31.32 -7.20 -4.12
N GLN A 352 -31.87 -7.98 -5.05
CA GLN A 352 -33.19 -7.72 -5.64
C GLN A 352 -34.36 -8.06 -4.66
N ASP A 353 -34.14 -9.06 -3.81
CA ASP A 353 -35.21 -9.65 -2.97
C ASP A 353 -35.12 -9.19 -1.50
N ILE A 354 -34.89 -7.89 -1.27
CA ILE A 354 -34.92 -7.35 0.09
C ILE A 354 -36.38 -7.17 0.52
N ALA A 355 -36.78 -7.81 1.59
CA ALA A 355 -38.11 -7.61 2.16
C ALA A 355 -38.28 -6.16 2.62
N GLU A 356 -39.45 -5.57 2.39
CA GLU A 356 -39.74 -4.15 2.69
C GLU A 356 -39.43 -3.79 4.15
N GLN A 357 -39.74 -4.71 5.07
CA GLN A 357 -39.47 -4.55 6.51
C GLN A 357 -37.97 -4.49 6.84
N ASP A 358 -37.10 -5.09 6.02
CA ASP A 358 -35.65 -5.19 6.26
C ASP A 358 -34.88 -4.10 5.51
N LEU A 359 -35.53 -3.40 4.57
CA LEU A 359 -34.88 -2.45 3.67
C LEU A 359 -34.12 -1.36 4.43
N VAL A 360 -34.75 -0.75 5.45
CA VAL A 360 -34.09 0.32 6.24
C VAL A 360 -32.85 -0.21 6.97
N ALA A 361 -32.91 -1.43 7.51
CA ALA A 361 -31.77 -2.06 8.18
C ALA A 361 -30.61 -2.32 7.19
N VAL A 362 -30.93 -2.83 6.00
CA VAL A 362 -29.96 -3.07 4.94
C VAL A 362 -29.31 -1.78 4.47
N LEU A 363 -30.10 -0.72 4.19
CA LEU A 363 -29.57 0.59 3.78
C LEU A 363 -28.64 1.17 4.84
N ARG A 364 -29.01 1.07 6.12
CA ARG A 364 -28.19 1.52 7.23
C ARG A 364 -26.87 0.73 7.30
N GLU A 365 -26.92 -0.60 7.20
CA GLU A 365 -25.72 -1.45 7.20
C GLU A 365 -24.76 -1.10 6.05
N LYS A 366 -25.29 -0.85 4.84
CA LYS A 366 -24.49 -0.47 3.69
C LYS A 366 -23.87 0.92 3.83
N LEU A 367 -24.55 1.86 4.47
CA LEU A 367 -24.03 3.22 4.67
C LEU A 367 -23.03 3.29 5.84
N ASN A 368 -23.29 2.58 6.95
CA ASN A 368 -22.47 2.68 8.16
C ASN A 368 -21.24 1.77 8.13
N ARG A 369 -20.33 2.08 7.20
CA ARG A 369 -19.08 1.36 6.96
C ARG A 369 -17.91 2.35 6.82
N PRO A 370 -16.67 1.94 7.07
CA PRO A 370 -15.51 2.72 6.64
C PRO A 370 -15.60 3.03 5.14
N MET A 371 -15.06 4.16 4.73
CA MET A 371 -15.13 4.59 3.32
C MET A 371 -13.72 4.82 2.78
N ARG A 372 -13.53 4.51 1.49
CA ARG A 372 -12.31 4.85 0.75
C ARG A 372 -12.61 5.32 -0.66
N VAL A 373 -11.82 6.26 -1.11
CA VAL A 373 -11.73 6.68 -2.52
C VAL A 373 -10.34 6.30 -3.02
N CYS A 374 -10.27 5.57 -4.11
CA CYS A 374 -9.03 5.02 -4.64
C CYS A 374 -8.78 5.55 -6.06
N GLY A 375 -7.60 6.11 -6.29
CA GLY A 375 -7.13 6.41 -7.63
C GLY A 375 -6.89 5.11 -8.42
N MET A 376 -7.30 5.11 -9.68
CA MET A 376 -7.08 4.04 -10.65
C MET A 376 -6.38 4.61 -11.87
N VAL A 377 -5.32 3.97 -12.31
CA VAL A 377 -4.58 4.36 -13.53
C VAL A 377 -4.81 3.36 -14.64
N ALA A 378 -4.76 3.83 -15.89
CA ALA A 378 -4.76 2.95 -17.05
C ALA A 378 -3.53 2.01 -16.98
N ASN A 379 -3.76 0.71 -17.24
CA ASN A 379 -2.72 -0.31 -17.16
C ASN A 379 -1.91 -0.35 -18.46
N GLU A 380 -0.61 -0.08 -18.36
CA GLU A 380 0.34 -0.19 -19.47
C GLU A 380 1.26 -1.43 -19.33
N GLY A 381 0.85 -2.42 -18.54
CA GLY A 381 1.59 -3.66 -18.29
C GLY A 381 2.16 -3.78 -16.88
N GLU A 382 1.77 -2.90 -15.97
CA GLU A 382 2.19 -2.96 -14.57
C GLU A 382 1.51 -4.12 -13.84
N PRO A 383 2.26 -4.90 -13.03
CA PRO A 383 1.66 -5.92 -12.19
C PRO A 383 0.99 -5.29 -10.97
N GLY A 384 -0.20 -5.76 -10.61
CA GLY A 384 -0.91 -5.29 -9.41
C GLY A 384 -2.37 -5.69 -9.41
N GLY A 385 -3.07 -5.30 -8.35
CA GLY A 385 -4.50 -5.50 -8.24
C GLY A 385 -5.29 -4.55 -9.16
N GLY A 386 -6.31 -5.08 -9.82
CA GLY A 386 -7.23 -4.32 -10.67
C GLY A 386 -8.56 -4.02 -9.98
N PRO A 387 -9.30 -3.01 -10.48
CA PRO A 387 -10.63 -2.66 -9.99
C PRO A 387 -11.70 -3.57 -10.63
N PHE A 388 -12.55 -4.19 -9.80
CA PHE A 388 -13.64 -5.07 -10.23
C PHE A 388 -14.92 -4.80 -9.45
N LEU A 389 -16.04 -5.17 -10.05
CA LEU A 389 -17.34 -5.37 -9.40
C LEU A 389 -17.45 -6.84 -9.01
N VAL A 390 -17.76 -7.11 -7.74
CA VAL A 390 -17.71 -8.47 -7.15
C VAL A 390 -19.00 -8.75 -6.39
N TYR A 391 -19.51 -9.97 -6.49
CA TYR A 391 -20.61 -10.44 -5.65
C TYR A 391 -20.14 -10.63 -4.21
N ASN A 392 -20.83 -9.99 -3.28
CA ASN A 392 -20.63 -10.14 -1.84
C ASN A 392 -21.44 -11.33 -1.30
N ALA A 393 -21.13 -11.76 -0.08
CA ALA A 393 -21.81 -12.87 0.58
C ALA A 393 -23.32 -12.64 0.79
N ASP A 394 -23.75 -11.39 0.94
CA ASP A 394 -25.14 -10.98 1.10
C ASP A 394 -25.91 -10.81 -0.22
N GLY A 395 -25.30 -11.16 -1.36
CA GLY A 395 -25.88 -11.04 -2.71
C GLY A 395 -25.81 -9.64 -3.31
N SER A 396 -25.29 -8.65 -2.60
CA SER A 396 -24.98 -7.34 -3.21
C SER A 396 -23.75 -7.41 -4.10
N ILE A 397 -23.55 -6.39 -4.96
CA ILE A 397 -22.35 -6.26 -5.78
C ILE A 397 -21.69 -4.94 -5.42
N SER A 398 -20.38 -4.95 -5.17
CA SER A 398 -19.62 -3.76 -4.83
C SER A 398 -18.26 -3.71 -5.50
N LEU A 399 -17.63 -2.54 -5.46
CA LEU A 399 -16.29 -2.31 -5.99
C LEU A 399 -15.23 -2.91 -5.06
N GLN A 400 -14.30 -3.69 -5.64
CA GLN A 400 -13.19 -4.29 -4.92
C GLN A 400 -11.92 -4.27 -5.79
N ILE A 401 -10.76 -4.28 -5.13
CA ILE A 401 -9.45 -4.41 -5.77
C ILE A 401 -9.02 -5.87 -5.64
N LEU A 402 -8.80 -6.54 -6.76
CA LEU A 402 -8.44 -7.95 -6.82
C LEU A 402 -7.10 -8.18 -7.51
N GLU A 403 -6.37 -9.18 -7.04
CA GLU A 403 -5.19 -9.72 -7.70
C GLU A 403 -5.57 -10.96 -8.54
N SER A 404 -4.78 -11.26 -9.56
CA SER A 404 -5.00 -12.40 -10.45
C SER A 404 -5.12 -13.75 -9.71
N SER A 405 -4.40 -13.91 -8.60
CA SER A 405 -4.46 -15.10 -7.74
C SER A 405 -5.82 -15.36 -7.09
N GLN A 406 -6.68 -14.34 -7.01
CA GLN A 406 -8.01 -14.41 -6.43
C GLN A 406 -9.11 -14.75 -7.45
N ILE A 407 -8.73 -14.92 -8.72
CA ILE A 407 -9.63 -15.12 -9.85
C ILE A 407 -9.36 -16.51 -10.46
N ASP A 408 -10.40 -17.25 -10.79
CA ASP A 408 -10.28 -18.53 -11.49
C ASP A 408 -9.87 -18.31 -12.96
N MET A 409 -8.58 -18.27 -13.20
CA MET A 409 -8.01 -18.10 -14.56
C MET A 409 -8.17 -19.32 -15.45
N ASN A 410 -8.63 -20.48 -14.91
CA ASN A 410 -8.98 -21.66 -15.70
C ASN A 410 -10.40 -21.57 -16.25
N ASN A 411 -11.24 -20.69 -15.70
CA ASN A 411 -12.57 -20.41 -16.22
C ASN A 411 -12.47 -19.36 -17.34
N PRO A 412 -12.82 -19.70 -18.62
CA PRO A 412 -12.66 -18.77 -19.74
C PRO A 412 -13.44 -17.47 -19.60
N GLU A 413 -14.64 -17.51 -18.98
CA GLU A 413 -15.47 -16.32 -18.75
C GLU A 413 -14.79 -15.37 -17.74
N LYS A 414 -14.27 -15.91 -16.63
CA LYS A 414 -13.59 -15.11 -15.59
C LYS A 414 -12.26 -14.55 -16.08
N LYS A 415 -11.53 -15.36 -16.87
CA LYS A 415 -10.31 -14.91 -17.54
C LYS A 415 -10.59 -13.76 -18.50
N ALA A 416 -11.63 -13.86 -19.33
CA ALA A 416 -12.03 -12.77 -20.23
C ALA A 416 -12.38 -11.50 -19.45
N MET A 417 -13.17 -11.60 -18.36
CA MET A 417 -13.48 -10.46 -17.49
C MET A 417 -12.22 -9.82 -16.87
N PHE A 418 -11.22 -10.63 -16.52
CA PHE A 418 -9.94 -10.13 -16.01
C PHE A 418 -9.14 -9.39 -17.10
N GLU A 419 -9.07 -9.94 -18.30
CA GLU A 419 -8.37 -9.37 -19.45
C GLU A 419 -9.05 -8.10 -19.99
N GLU A 420 -10.35 -7.92 -19.75
CA GLU A 420 -11.08 -6.66 -19.99
C GLU A 420 -10.70 -5.53 -19.00
N GLY A 421 -10.03 -5.86 -17.91
CA GLY A 421 -9.58 -4.92 -16.88
C GLY A 421 -8.44 -4.04 -17.39
N LEU A 422 -8.77 -2.82 -17.84
CA LEU A 422 -7.81 -1.86 -18.40
C LEU A 422 -7.20 -0.92 -17.36
N TYR A 423 -7.50 -1.12 -16.08
CA TYR A 423 -7.03 -0.28 -14.98
C TYR A 423 -6.38 -1.11 -13.89
N PHE A 424 -5.49 -0.47 -13.14
CA PHE A 424 -4.93 -1.08 -11.93
C PHE A 424 -4.87 -0.08 -10.77
N ASN A 425 -4.68 -0.59 -9.56
CA ASN A 425 -4.56 0.19 -8.34
C ASN A 425 -3.10 0.60 -8.07
N PRO A 426 -2.73 1.89 -8.18
CA PRO A 426 -1.39 2.38 -7.88
C PRO A 426 -1.10 2.47 -6.36
N VAL A 427 -2.04 2.06 -5.52
CA VAL A 427 -2.05 2.28 -4.06
C VAL A 427 -2.04 3.77 -3.73
N ASP A 428 -3.05 4.44 -4.26
CA ASP A 428 -3.34 5.85 -4.01
C ASP A 428 -4.75 5.97 -3.42
N LEU A 429 -4.85 5.96 -2.09
CA LEU A 429 -6.13 5.89 -1.38
C LEU A 429 -6.29 7.06 -0.41
N VAL A 430 -7.54 7.48 -0.24
CA VAL A 430 -7.98 8.36 0.84
C VAL A 430 -9.10 7.65 1.58
N CYS A 431 -9.02 7.56 2.92
CA CYS A 431 -9.89 6.76 3.76
C CYS A 431 -10.53 7.60 4.87
N ALA A 432 -11.78 7.30 5.21
CA ALA A 432 -12.50 7.81 6.37
C ALA A 432 -12.76 6.67 7.35
N LEU A 433 -12.30 6.82 8.60
CA LEU A 433 -12.24 5.74 9.59
C LEU A 433 -13.24 5.88 10.73
N LYS A 434 -14.06 6.95 10.75
CA LYS A 434 -15.05 7.21 11.81
C LYS A 434 -16.47 7.21 11.25
N ASP A 435 -17.41 6.78 12.10
CA ASP A 435 -18.83 6.81 11.80
C ASP A 435 -19.41 8.24 11.93
N TYR A 436 -20.71 8.41 11.60
CA TYR A 436 -21.43 9.70 11.66
C TYR A 436 -21.62 10.26 13.09
N LYS A 437 -21.22 9.50 14.12
CA LYS A 437 -21.20 9.93 15.54
C LYS A 437 -19.78 10.25 15.99
N GLY A 438 -18.79 10.19 15.09
CA GLY A 438 -17.37 10.41 15.37
C GLY A 438 -16.66 9.24 16.05
N LYS A 439 -17.30 8.06 16.14
CA LYS A 439 -16.69 6.88 16.74
C LYS A 439 -15.83 6.14 15.70
N PRO A 440 -14.58 5.76 16.03
CA PRO A 440 -13.77 4.92 15.15
C PRO A 440 -14.44 3.59 14.84
N PHE A 441 -14.38 3.14 13.60
CA PHE A 441 -14.72 1.77 13.25
C PHE A 441 -13.64 0.81 13.75
N ASN A 442 -14.03 -0.42 14.12
CA ASN A 442 -13.08 -1.51 14.31
C ASN A 442 -12.78 -2.15 12.95
N LEU A 443 -11.70 -1.72 12.30
CA LEU A 443 -11.40 -2.08 10.91
C LEU A 443 -11.29 -3.59 10.66
N PRO A 444 -10.77 -4.42 11.58
CA PRO A 444 -10.78 -5.87 11.43
C PRO A 444 -12.15 -6.50 11.18
N ASP A 445 -13.25 -5.88 11.66
CA ASP A 445 -14.62 -6.38 11.43
C ASP A 445 -15.06 -6.27 9.95
N TYR A 446 -14.33 -5.48 9.15
CA TYR A 446 -14.64 -5.23 7.74
C TYR A 446 -13.71 -5.98 6.78
N VAL A 447 -12.86 -6.86 7.29
CA VAL A 447 -11.99 -7.74 6.51
C VAL A 447 -12.82 -8.91 5.96
N ASP A 448 -12.60 -9.29 4.70
CA ASP A 448 -13.09 -10.56 4.19
C ASP A 448 -11.99 -11.62 4.34
N PRO A 449 -12.08 -12.53 5.31
CA PRO A 449 -11.06 -13.55 5.55
C PRO A 449 -10.93 -14.57 4.42
N ALA A 450 -11.92 -14.68 3.53
CA ALA A 450 -11.90 -15.60 2.39
C ALA A 450 -11.00 -15.12 1.25
N THR A 451 -10.44 -13.91 1.34
CA THR A 451 -9.59 -13.30 0.30
C THR A 451 -8.09 -13.42 0.56
N GLY A 452 -7.68 -14.18 1.56
CA GLY A 452 -6.29 -14.59 1.73
C GLY A 452 -5.83 -15.52 0.60
N PHE A 453 -4.55 -15.83 0.55
CA PHE A 453 -4.00 -16.79 -0.41
C PHE A 453 -2.77 -17.52 0.13
N ILE A 454 -2.48 -18.67 -0.49
CA ILE A 454 -1.34 -19.52 -0.14
C ILE A 454 -0.26 -19.33 -1.17
N THR A 455 0.99 -19.10 -0.72
CA THR A 455 2.17 -19.03 -1.57
C THR A 455 3.15 -20.16 -1.24
N HIS A 456 3.80 -20.70 -2.28
CA HIS A 456 4.89 -21.66 -2.15
C HIS A 456 6.20 -20.90 -2.05
N LYS A 457 7.01 -21.25 -1.06
CA LYS A 457 8.34 -20.64 -0.78
C LYS A 457 9.31 -21.72 -0.39
N SER A 458 10.57 -21.35 -0.23
CA SER A 458 11.60 -22.25 0.30
C SER A 458 12.36 -21.58 1.45
N LYS A 459 12.83 -22.38 2.39
CA LYS A 459 13.77 -21.99 3.43
C LYS A 459 14.76 -23.13 3.68
N ASP A 460 16.04 -22.81 3.68
CA ASP A 460 17.13 -23.78 3.92
C ASP A 460 17.01 -25.03 3.01
N GLY A 461 16.65 -24.81 1.72
CA GLY A 461 16.47 -25.86 0.73
C GLY A 461 15.17 -26.68 0.86
N LYS A 462 14.32 -26.40 1.85
CA LYS A 462 13.03 -27.10 2.05
C LYS A 462 11.87 -26.28 1.52
N GLN A 463 10.95 -26.91 0.80
CA GLN A 463 9.72 -26.29 0.35
C GLN A 463 8.74 -26.08 1.52
N LEU A 464 8.00 -24.98 1.49
CA LEU A 464 6.96 -24.66 2.47
C LEU A 464 5.82 -23.88 1.82
N LYS A 465 4.66 -23.96 2.45
CA LYS A 465 3.52 -23.07 2.17
C LYS A 465 3.48 -21.96 3.22
N ALA A 466 3.23 -20.75 2.75
CA ALA A 466 3.02 -19.56 3.58
C ALA A 466 1.62 -18.99 3.30
N LEU A 467 0.95 -18.55 4.35
CA LEU A 467 -0.34 -17.88 4.29
C LEU A 467 -0.11 -16.38 4.19
N GLU A 468 -0.69 -15.75 3.18
CA GLU A 468 -0.78 -14.30 3.05
C GLU A 468 -2.18 -13.87 3.50
N LEU A 469 -2.23 -12.92 4.44
CA LEU A 469 -3.51 -12.34 4.89
C LEU A 469 -4.17 -11.53 3.76
N PRO A 470 -5.51 -11.30 3.83
CA PRO A 470 -6.19 -10.38 2.92
C PRO A 470 -5.44 -9.05 2.83
N GLY A 471 -4.98 -8.67 1.63
CA GLY A 471 -4.13 -7.49 1.45
C GLY A 471 -4.80 -6.21 1.93
N LEU A 472 -4.02 -5.23 2.46
CA LEU A 472 -4.53 -4.02 3.11
C LEU A 472 -5.56 -3.27 2.25
N TRP A 473 -5.26 -3.03 0.98
CA TRP A 473 -6.16 -2.36 0.03
C TRP A 473 -7.00 -3.31 -0.82
N ASN A 474 -6.88 -4.63 -0.62
CA ASN A 474 -7.68 -5.66 -1.26
C ASN A 474 -8.75 -6.17 -0.27
N GLY A 475 -8.67 -7.43 0.12
CA GLY A 475 -9.65 -8.08 0.99
C GLY A 475 -9.77 -7.52 2.41
N ALA A 476 -8.73 -6.84 2.94
CA ALA A 476 -8.84 -6.19 4.24
C ALA A 476 -9.77 -4.96 4.24
N MET A 477 -10.08 -4.42 3.05
CA MET A 477 -11.05 -3.33 2.87
C MET A 477 -12.23 -3.73 1.99
N SER A 478 -12.53 -5.02 1.82
CA SER A 478 -13.60 -5.49 0.93
C SER A 478 -14.99 -5.05 1.38
N ASN A 479 -15.25 -5.00 2.69
CA ASN A 479 -16.52 -4.55 3.25
C ASN A 479 -16.60 -3.05 3.53
N TRP A 480 -15.75 -2.25 2.88
CA TRP A 480 -15.78 -0.79 2.94
C TRP A 480 -16.62 -0.21 1.81
N ASN A 481 -17.20 0.96 2.03
CA ASN A 481 -17.72 1.77 0.92
C ASN A 481 -16.54 2.24 0.07
N THR A 482 -16.47 1.76 -1.16
CA THR A 482 -15.34 1.97 -2.06
C THR A 482 -15.79 2.74 -3.30
N VAL A 483 -15.05 3.79 -3.67
CA VAL A 483 -15.24 4.53 -4.92
C VAL A 483 -13.92 4.58 -5.67
N PHE A 484 -13.94 4.28 -6.96
CA PHE A 484 -12.79 4.38 -7.84
C PHE A 484 -12.86 5.64 -8.68
N VAL A 485 -11.72 6.31 -8.81
CA VAL A 485 -11.57 7.55 -9.58
C VAL A 485 -10.39 7.39 -10.52
N GLU A 486 -10.58 7.73 -11.79
CA GLU A 486 -9.46 7.75 -12.74
C GLU A 486 -8.47 8.85 -12.36
N VAL A 487 -7.19 8.47 -12.30
CA VAL A 487 -6.07 9.40 -12.12
C VAL A 487 -5.03 9.14 -13.22
N PRO A 488 -4.30 10.17 -13.68
CA PRO A 488 -3.34 9.98 -14.77
C PRO A 488 -2.13 9.16 -14.32
N LEU A 489 -1.55 8.42 -15.25
CA LEU A 489 -0.39 7.54 -15.01
C LEU A 489 0.79 8.30 -14.39
N ILE A 490 0.95 9.59 -14.67
CA ILE A 490 2.01 10.42 -14.09
C ILE A 490 1.99 10.49 -12.55
N THR A 491 0.87 10.14 -11.90
CA THR A 491 0.78 10.04 -10.43
C THR A 491 1.39 8.75 -9.88
N PHE A 492 1.78 7.81 -10.75
CA PHE A 492 2.33 6.51 -10.39
C PHE A 492 3.73 6.29 -10.94
N ASN A 493 4.74 6.52 -10.12
CA ASN A 493 6.15 6.40 -10.47
C ASN A 493 6.91 5.62 -9.39
N PRO A 494 6.60 4.33 -9.18
CA PRO A 494 7.27 3.55 -8.14
C PRO A 494 8.67 3.14 -8.56
N VAL A 495 9.58 3.12 -7.61
CA VAL A 495 10.91 2.54 -7.76
C VAL A 495 10.86 1.07 -7.34
N LYS A 496 10.72 0.16 -8.28
CA LYS A 496 10.69 -1.30 -8.05
C LYS A 496 12.07 -1.91 -8.09
N THR A 497 12.90 -1.47 -9.05
CA THR A 497 14.30 -1.85 -9.21
C THR A 497 15.19 -0.61 -9.11
N ILE A 498 16.48 -0.80 -8.90
CA ILE A 498 17.42 0.32 -8.80
C ILE A 498 17.51 1.12 -10.12
N ASN A 499 17.31 0.46 -11.26
CA ASN A 499 17.34 1.11 -12.57
C ASN A 499 16.13 2.02 -12.81
N ASP A 500 15.06 1.89 -12.05
CA ASP A 500 13.92 2.81 -12.15
C ASP A 500 14.30 4.24 -11.77
N LEU A 501 15.32 4.42 -10.93
CA LEU A 501 15.86 5.73 -10.59
C LEU A 501 16.46 6.47 -11.80
N PHE A 502 16.79 5.76 -12.88
CA PHE A 502 17.33 6.37 -14.11
C PHE A 502 16.25 6.80 -15.10
N ARG A 503 14.99 6.48 -14.82
CA ARG A 503 13.87 6.92 -15.66
C ARG A 503 13.72 8.44 -15.59
N PRO A 504 13.29 9.11 -16.70
CA PRO A 504 13.13 10.56 -16.74
C PRO A 504 12.28 11.14 -15.58
N GLN A 505 11.31 10.36 -15.06
CA GLN A 505 10.44 10.79 -13.96
C GLN A 505 11.16 10.90 -12.61
N HIS A 506 12.35 10.31 -12.47
CA HIS A 506 13.16 10.36 -11.25
C HIS A 506 14.43 11.24 -11.42
N GLN A 507 14.65 11.79 -12.61
CA GLN A 507 15.80 12.63 -12.91
C GLN A 507 15.49 14.13 -12.70
N PRO A 508 16.48 14.98 -12.49
CA PRO A 508 16.32 16.45 -12.46
C PRO A 508 15.61 16.98 -13.72
N ALA A 509 14.92 18.12 -13.58
CA ALA A 509 14.18 18.73 -14.69
C ALA A 509 15.07 19.12 -15.91
N ASP A 510 16.34 19.43 -15.67
CA ASP A 510 17.27 19.93 -16.67
C ASP A 510 17.91 18.81 -17.53
N ASP A 511 17.72 17.55 -17.17
CA ASP A 511 18.27 16.38 -17.87
C ASP A 511 17.29 15.75 -18.90
N ARG A 512 16.34 16.52 -19.43
CA ARG A 512 15.33 16.04 -20.39
C ARG A 512 15.66 16.36 -21.84
#